data_7c0a9b0a86496e41aa43d71bec17b2ea
#
_entry.id   7c0a9b0a86496e41aa43d71bec17b2ea
#
_cell.length_a   1.000
_cell.length_b   1.000
_cell.length_c   1.000
_cell.angle_alpha   90.00
_cell.angle_beta   90.00
_cell.angle_gamma   90.00
#
_symmetry.space_group_name_H-M   'P 1'
#
loop_
_entity.id
_entity.type
_entity.pdbx_description
1 polymer ?
#
loop_
_entity_poly.entity_id
_entity_poly.type
_entity_poly.pdbx_seq_one_letter_code
_entity_poly.pdbx_strand_id
1 'polypeptide(L)'
;MIGFNHLGRLGRFGNQMFQYAALRGIAANNNTNFCLPKWDDEINDGLGNMLRTELFDCFKMKSVNNLNIQLIDSKRPIVPESGFKFDEKVFNCGDWVSLWGFFQSEKYFKNVEETIRKDFEFRDEIFKPCDDMMQGF
;
A
#
# COMPACT_ATOMS: atom_id res chain seq x y z
N MET A 1 15.28 0.34 2.96
CA MET A 1 13.85 0.02 3.05
C MET A 1 13.03 1.29 2.90
N ILE A 2 12.07 1.29 2.02
CA ILE A 2 11.16 2.42 1.78
C ILE A 2 9.83 2.15 2.48
N GLY A 3 9.33 3.13 3.19
CA GLY A 3 8.08 3.05 3.93
C GLY A 3 7.00 3.96 3.38
N PHE A 4 5.82 3.85 3.95
CA PHE A 4 4.67 4.70 3.67
C PHE A 4 3.93 4.92 4.99
N ASN A 5 4.46 5.83 5.80
CA ASN A 5 4.01 6.01 7.19
C ASN A 5 2.51 6.29 7.32
N HIS A 6 1.93 6.99 6.34
CA HIS A 6 0.53 7.38 6.38
C HIS A 6 -0.40 6.43 5.61
N LEU A 7 0.10 5.29 5.15
CA LEU A 7 -0.75 4.28 4.53
C LEU A 7 -1.80 3.80 5.54
N GLY A 8 -3.05 3.85 5.16
CA GLY A 8 -4.17 3.58 6.06
C GLY A 8 -4.78 4.82 6.69
N ARG A 9 -4.10 5.97 6.62
CA ARG A 9 -4.59 7.26 7.14
C ARG A 9 -4.73 8.34 6.08
N LEU A 10 -4.15 8.12 4.92
CA LEU A 10 -4.21 9.06 3.80
C LEU A 10 -5.10 8.45 2.72
N GLY A 11 -6.40 8.63 2.85
CA GLY A 11 -7.37 8.09 1.93
C GLY A 11 -7.93 6.74 2.35
N ARG A 12 -8.92 6.28 1.59
CA ARG A 12 -9.65 5.05 1.86
C ARG A 12 -9.14 3.91 0.97
N PHE A 13 -9.90 2.84 0.90
CA PHE A 13 -9.53 1.56 0.30
C PHE A 13 -8.93 1.67 -1.11
N GLY A 14 -9.62 2.37 -2.03
CA GLY A 14 -9.11 2.54 -3.40
C GLY A 14 -7.79 3.29 -3.45
N ASN A 15 -7.66 4.35 -2.64
CA ASN A 15 -6.41 5.10 -2.53
C ASN A 15 -5.30 4.24 -1.94
N GLN A 16 -5.61 3.40 -0.96
CA GLN A 16 -4.64 2.49 -0.36
C GLN A 16 -4.10 1.48 -1.36
N MET A 17 -4.94 1.00 -2.30
CA MET A 17 -4.48 0.11 -3.36
C MET A 17 -3.39 0.77 -4.22
N PHE A 18 -3.62 2.00 -4.66
CA PHE A 18 -2.62 2.75 -5.42
C PHE A 18 -1.36 3.02 -4.60
N GLN A 19 -1.52 3.43 -3.35
CA GLN A 19 -0.41 3.73 -2.47
C GLN A 19 0.49 2.50 -2.23
N TYR A 20 -0.12 1.37 -1.94
CA TYR A 20 0.61 0.12 -1.76
C TYR A 20 1.33 -0.30 -3.04
N ALA A 21 0.63 -0.28 -4.17
CA ALA A 21 1.20 -0.67 -5.44
C ALA A 21 2.39 0.22 -5.83
N ALA A 22 2.25 1.53 -5.65
CA ALA A 22 3.33 2.48 -5.91
C ALA A 22 4.53 2.25 -4.99
N LEU A 23 4.29 2.01 -3.70
CA LEU A 23 5.35 1.68 -2.75
C LEU A 23 6.16 0.47 -3.23
N ARG A 24 5.49 -0.58 -3.69
CA ARG A 24 6.14 -1.80 -4.19
C ARG A 24 6.98 -1.51 -5.44
N GLY A 25 6.43 -0.73 -6.37
CA GLY A 25 7.12 -0.38 -7.61
C GLY A 25 8.34 0.50 -7.38
N ILE A 26 8.20 1.48 -6.52
CA ILE A 26 9.29 2.41 -6.19
C ILE A 26 10.41 1.68 -5.43
N ALA A 27 10.05 0.85 -4.46
CA ALA A 27 11.04 0.05 -3.72
C ALA A 27 11.80 -0.89 -4.65
N ALA A 28 11.10 -1.61 -5.52
CA ALA A 28 11.73 -2.51 -6.48
C ALA A 28 12.69 -1.76 -7.42
N ASN A 29 12.30 -0.59 -7.88
CA ASN A 29 13.14 0.22 -8.76
C ASN A 29 14.43 0.71 -8.06
N ASN A 30 14.39 0.86 -6.75
CA ASN A 30 15.54 1.25 -5.93
C ASN A 30 16.31 0.05 -5.38
N ASN A 31 15.97 -1.16 -5.78
CA ASN A 31 16.61 -2.40 -5.29
C ASN A 31 16.61 -2.48 -3.75
N THR A 32 15.56 -2.04 -3.13
CA THR A 32 15.41 -2.07 -1.68
C THR A 32 14.08 -2.71 -1.28
N ASN A 33 13.97 -3.07 -0.03
CA ASN A 33 12.75 -3.60 0.54
C ASN A 33 11.75 -2.48 0.87
N PHE A 34 10.52 -2.87 1.14
CA PHE A 34 9.46 -1.95 1.55
C PHE A 34 8.99 -2.32 2.95
N CYS A 35 8.35 -1.36 3.63
CA CYS A 35 7.64 -1.64 4.86
C CYS A 35 6.29 -0.92 4.90
N LEU A 36 5.34 -1.59 5.51
CA LEU A 36 4.01 -1.09 5.76
C LEU A 36 3.89 -0.70 7.24
N PRO A 37 3.13 0.34 7.54
CA PRO A 37 2.99 0.79 8.92
C PRO A 37 2.23 -0.22 9.77
N LYS A 38 2.77 -0.52 10.93
CA LYS A 38 2.02 -1.19 12.00
C LYS A 38 1.46 -0.09 12.89
N TRP A 39 0.17 0.17 12.73
CA TRP A 39 -0.50 1.16 13.56
C TRP A 39 -0.73 0.59 14.96
N ASP A 40 -0.51 1.43 15.95
CA ASP A 40 -0.89 1.11 17.32
C ASP A 40 -2.41 1.17 17.42
N ASP A 41 -3.03 0.10 17.92
CA ASP A 41 -4.49 0.00 18.04
C ASP A 41 -5.08 1.08 18.96
N GLU A 42 -4.26 1.71 19.79
CA GLU A 42 -4.69 2.79 20.68
C GLU A 42 -4.85 4.13 19.96
N ILE A 43 -4.32 4.26 18.74
CA ILE A 43 -4.41 5.50 17.99
C ILE A 43 -5.66 5.46 17.13
N ASN A 44 -6.66 6.23 17.51
CA ASN A 44 -7.83 6.49 16.69
C ASN A 44 -7.80 7.92 16.14
N ASP A 45 -8.73 8.26 15.24
CA ASP A 45 -8.81 9.58 14.63
C ASP A 45 -9.49 10.64 15.52
N GLY A 46 -9.74 10.33 16.76
CA GLY A 46 -10.51 11.19 17.66
C GLY A 46 -12.03 11.12 17.47
N LEU A 47 -12.49 10.41 16.44
CA LEU A 47 -13.90 10.20 16.12
C LEU A 47 -14.37 8.79 16.42
N GLY A 48 -13.51 7.98 17.04
CA GLY A 48 -13.80 6.59 17.35
C GLY A 48 -13.57 5.62 16.18
N ASN A 49 -13.06 6.10 15.04
CA ASN A 49 -12.73 5.25 13.91
C ASN A 49 -11.29 4.76 14.01
N MET A 50 -11.11 3.45 13.88
CA MET A 50 -9.78 2.88 13.76
C MET A 50 -9.30 3.07 12.32
N LEU A 51 -8.32 3.94 12.13
CA LEU A 51 -7.69 4.14 10.84
C LEU A 51 -6.65 3.04 10.64
N ARG A 52 -6.92 2.15 9.71
CA ARG A 52 -6.02 1.02 9.41
C ARG A 52 -6.00 0.74 7.92
N THR A 53 -5.01 -0.03 7.52
CA THR A 53 -4.93 -0.53 6.15
C THR A 53 -5.98 -1.61 5.93
N GLU A 54 -6.96 -1.32 5.09
CA GLU A 54 -8.05 -2.25 4.78
C GLU A 54 -7.64 -3.35 3.79
N LEU A 55 -6.47 -3.25 3.20
CA LEU A 55 -6.00 -4.17 2.17
C LEU A 55 -5.97 -5.62 2.65
N PHE A 56 -5.54 -5.86 3.88
CA PHE A 56 -5.45 -7.20 4.45
C PHE A 56 -6.81 -7.81 4.77
N ASP A 57 -7.83 -6.98 4.89
CA ASP A 57 -9.20 -7.46 5.13
C ASP A 57 -9.83 -8.03 3.86
N CYS A 58 -9.42 -7.54 2.70
CA CYS A 58 -10.04 -7.87 1.41
C CYS A 58 -9.16 -8.77 0.54
N PHE A 59 -7.85 -8.62 0.61
CA PHE A 59 -6.91 -9.27 -0.29
C PHE A 59 -5.97 -10.21 0.44
N LYS A 60 -5.49 -11.20 -0.29
CA LYS A 60 -4.57 -12.23 0.26
C LYS A 60 -3.20 -11.66 0.60
N MET A 61 -2.74 -10.65 -0.12
CA MET A 61 -1.45 -9.98 0.12
C MET A 61 -0.29 -10.96 0.30
N LYS A 62 -0.20 -11.95 -0.58
CA LYS A 62 0.68 -13.12 -0.42
C LYS A 62 2.17 -12.79 -0.35
N SER A 63 2.59 -11.72 -1.02
CA SER A 63 4.00 -11.35 -1.05
C SER A 63 4.45 -10.55 0.17
N VAL A 64 3.52 -10.15 1.02
CA VAL A 64 3.82 -9.41 2.25
C VAL A 64 4.04 -10.39 3.39
N ASN A 65 5.15 -10.25 4.11
CA ASN A 65 5.45 -11.06 5.28
C ASN A 65 5.61 -10.16 6.53
N ASN A 66 5.81 -10.79 7.68
CA ASN A 66 5.89 -10.06 8.94
C ASN A 66 7.05 -9.05 9.00
N LEU A 67 8.13 -9.30 8.25
CA LEU A 67 9.27 -8.39 8.20
C LEU A 67 8.95 -7.09 7.46
N ASN A 68 7.93 -7.11 6.62
CA ASN A 68 7.48 -5.92 5.90
C ASN A 68 6.55 -5.03 6.73
N ILE A 69 6.06 -5.51 7.88
CA ILE A 69 5.16 -4.75 8.74
C ILE A 69 5.96 -4.26 9.94
N GLN A 70 6.16 -2.96 10.03
CA GLN A 70 7.04 -2.36 11.03
C GLN A 70 6.38 -1.17 11.69
N LEU A 71 6.79 -0.90 12.93
CA LEU A 71 6.40 0.32 13.62
C LEU A 71 6.87 1.53 12.80
N ILE A 72 6.04 2.56 12.81
CA ILE A 72 6.33 3.78 12.07
C ILE A 72 7.58 4.45 12.61
N ASP A 73 8.51 4.75 11.71
CA ASP A 73 9.67 5.56 12.02
C ASP A 73 9.46 6.97 11.51
N SER A 74 9.10 7.87 12.41
CA SER A 74 8.84 9.27 12.08
C SER A 74 10.09 10.05 11.66
N LYS A 75 11.27 9.47 11.83
CA LYS A 75 12.54 10.08 11.41
C LYS A 75 12.82 9.90 9.93
N ARG A 76 12.11 9.00 9.24
CA ARG A 76 12.29 8.83 7.80
C ARG A 76 11.92 10.12 7.08
N PRO A 77 12.81 10.64 6.21
CA PRO A 77 12.45 11.79 5.38
C PRO A 77 11.22 11.49 4.53
N ILE A 78 10.33 12.46 4.41
CA ILE A 78 9.12 12.31 3.61
C ILE A 78 9.42 12.68 2.16
N VAL A 79 9.02 11.81 1.24
CA VAL A 79 9.06 12.07 -0.20
C VAL A 79 7.62 12.26 -0.65
N PRO A 80 7.17 13.52 -0.79
CA PRO A 80 5.81 13.79 -1.22
C PRO A 80 5.66 13.61 -2.73
N GLU A 81 4.46 13.21 -3.13
CA GLU A 81 4.09 13.24 -4.54
C GLU A 81 4.00 14.70 -5.01
N SER A 82 4.48 14.98 -6.23
CA SER A 82 4.56 16.34 -6.75
C SER A 82 3.25 16.84 -7.37
N GLY A 83 2.27 15.96 -7.55
CA GLY A 83 0.98 16.29 -8.15
C GLY A 83 0.26 15.05 -8.64
N PHE A 84 -0.80 15.24 -9.43
CA PHE A 84 -1.61 14.11 -9.92
C PHE A 84 -0.96 13.36 -11.08
N LYS A 85 0.01 13.95 -11.74
CA LYS A 85 0.68 13.30 -12.87
C LYS A 85 1.83 12.44 -12.39
N PHE A 86 2.09 11.37 -13.13
CA PHE A 86 3.27 10.55 -12.90
C PHE A 86 4.55 11.40 -12.92
N ASP A 87 5.36 11.24 -11.90
CA ASP A 87 6.65 11.92 -11.77
C ASP A 87 7.75 10.87 -11.64
N GLU A 88 8.52 10.69 -12.70
CA GLU A 88 9.61 9.73 -12.75
C GLU A 88 10.69 10.00 -11.70
N LYS A 89 10.83 11.24 -11.26
CA LYS A 89 11.83 11.61 -10.24
C LYS A 89 11.63 10.89 -8.91
N VAL A 90 10.41 10.45 -8.60
CA VAL A 90 10.12 9.71 -7.38
C VAL A 90 10.91 8.40 -7.32
N PHE A 91 11.20 7.80 -8.47
CA PHE A 91 12.04 6.58 -8.52
C PHE A 91 13.47 6.81 -8.02
N ASN A 92 13.91 8.05 -7.93
CA ASN A 92 15.24 8.40 -7.44
C ASN A 92 15.22 8.84 -5.96
N CYS A 93 14.21 8.48 -5.22
CA CYS A 93 14.03 8.92 -3.84
C CYS A 93 15.09 8.36 -2.86
N GLY A 94 15.82 7.33 -3.26
CA GLY A 94 16.79 6.68 -2.39
C GLY A 94 16.17 5.67 -1.45
N ASP A 95 16.90 5.35 -0.39
CA ASP A 95 16.47 4.41 0.63
C ASP A 95 16.13 5.15 1.94
N TRP A 96 15.50 4.46 2.85
CA TRP A 96 15.10 4.95 4.18
C TRP A 96 14.31 6.25 4.13
N VAL A 97 13.31 6.29 3.25
CA VAL A 97 12.36 7.40 3.11
C VAL A 97 10.94 6.88 3.32
N SER A 98 10.01 7.79 3.56
CA SER A 98 8.58 7.51 3.61
C SER A 98 7.88 8.26 2.50
N LEU A 99 7.14 7.55 1.67
CA LEU A 99 6.34 8.17 0.61
C LEU A 99 5.11 8.85 1.23
N TRP A 100 4.64 9.90 0.56
CA TRP A 100 3.42 10.60 0.97
C TRP A 100 2.68 11.09 -0.26
N GLY A 101 1.45 10.67 -0.41
CA GLY A 101 0.60 11.04 -1.54
C GLY A 101 -0.35 9.94 -1.95
N PHE A 102 -1.04 10.12 -3.06
CA PHE A 102 -2.01 9.14 -3.57
C PHE A 102 -1.42 8.24 -4.65
N PHE A 103 -0.47 8.73 -5.42
CA PHE A 103 0.25 7.97 -6.46
C PHE A 103 -0.69 7.25 -7.42
N GLN A 104 -1.69 7.93 -7.92
CA GLN A 104 -2.76 7.36 -8.75
C GLN A 104 -2.34 7.20 -10.21
N SER A 105 -1.26 6.50 -10.46
CA SER A 105 -0.80 6.15 -11.80
C SER A 105 -0.19 4.75 -11.80
N GLU A 106 -0.61 3.92 -12.76
CA GLU A 106 -0.05 2.58 -12.93
C GLU A 106 1.44 2.59 -13.27
N LYS A 107 1.96 3.71 -13.76
CA LYS A 107 3.37 3.83 -14.12
C LYS A 107 4.31 3.66 -12.94
N TYR A 108 3.82 3.93 -11.72
CA TYR A 108 4.63 3.73 -10.51
C TYR A 108 4.88 2.26 -10.19
N PHE A 109 4.01 1.35 -10.61
CA PHE A 109 4.10 -0.07 -10.25
C PHE A 109 4.07 -1.04 -11.43
N LYS A 110 4.24 -0.54 -12.64
CA LYS A 110 4.21 -1.38 -13.84
C LYS A 110 5.28 -2.46 -13.83
N ASN A 111 6.43 -2.17 -13.24
CA ASN A 111 7.55 -3.10 -13.10
C ASN A 111 7.26 -4.29 -12.17
N VAL A 112 6.24 -4.19 -11.32
CA VAL A 112 5.84 -5.24 -10.37
C VAL A 112 4.39 -5.67 -10.54
N GLU A 113 3.83 -5.45 -11.72
CA GLU A 113 2.41 -5.68 -12.01
C GLU A 113 1.95 -7.09 -11.63
N GLU A 114 2.73 -8.12 -11.95
CA GLU A 114 2.39 -9.50 -11.64
C GLU A 114 2.27 -9.73 -10.12
N THR A 115 3.22 -9.20 -9.37
CA THR A 115 3.19 -9.31 -7.90
C THR A 115 1.96 -8.60 -7.32
N ILE A 116 1.66 -7.41 -7.84
CA ILE A 116 0.50 -6.63 -7.39
C ILE A 116 -0.80 -7.37 -7.68
N ARG A 117 -0.94 -7.97 -8.85
CA ARG A 117 -2.13 -8.74 -9.21
C ARG A 117 -2.35 -9.92 -8.28
N LYS A 118 -1.28 -10.63 -7.90
CA LYS A 118 -1.37 -11.74 -6.97
C LYS A 118 -1.71 -11.28 -5.55
N ASP A 119 -1.14 -10.16 -5.12
CA ASP A 119 -1.43 -9.61 -3.80
C ASP A 119 -2.89 -9.16 -3.69
N PHE A 120 -3.46 -8.63 -4.76
CA PHE A 120 -4.83 -8.15 -4.80
C PHE A 120 -5.86 -9.24 -5.19
N GLU A 121 -5.51 -10.50 -5.09
CA GLU A 121 -6.51 -11.56 -5.15
C GLU A 121 -7.40 -11.47 -3.91
N PHE A 122 -8.72 -11.51 -4.12
CA PHE A 122 -9.66 -11.46 -3.02
C PHE A 122 -9.50 -12.67 -2.11
N ARG A 123 -9.67 -12.44 -0.82
CA ARG A 123 -9.72 -13.51 0.17
C ARG A 123 -10.94 -14.42 -0.11
N ASP A 124 -10.81 -15.70 0.22
CA ASP A 124 -11.85 -16.67 -0.08
C ASP A 124 -13.21 -16.32 0.54
N GLU A 125 -13.20 -15.77 1.75
CA GLU A 125 -14.43 -15.36 2.45
C GLU A 125 -15.17 -14.21 1.75
N ILE A 126 -14.50 -13.49 0.84
CA ILE A 126 -15.10 -12.45 0.01
C ILE A 126 -15.43 -12.97 -1.37
N PHE A 127 -14.49 -13.69 -1.99
CA PHE A 127 -14.61 -14.16 -3.37
C PHE A 127 -15.70 -15.21 -3.53
N LYS A 128 -15.74 -16.22 -2.64
CA LYS A 128 -16.69 -17.35 -2.77
C LYS A 128 -18.16 -16.94 -2.77
N PRO A 129 -18.62 -16.08 -1.85
CA PRO A 129 -20.01 -15.61 -1.90
C PRO A 129 -20.36 -14.89 -3.20
N CYS A 130 -19.44 -14.07 -3.72
CA CYS A 130 -19.64 -13.36 -4.99
C CYS A 130 -19.69 -14.32 -6.17
N ASP A 131 -18.79 -15.31 -6.21
CA ASP A 131 -18.73 -16.32 -7.26
C ASP A 131 -20.00 -17.17 -7.26
N ASP A 132 -20.46 -17.61 -6.10
CA ASP A 132 -21.70 -18.38 -5.95
C ASP A 132 -22.91 -17.57 -6.45
N MET A 133 -22.98 -16.28 -6.15
CA MET A 133 -24.03 -15.41 -6.66
C MET A 133 -23.99 -15.30 -8.18
N MET A 134 -22.81 -15.16 -8.76
CA MET A 134 -22.66 -15.05 -10.23
C MET A 134 -23.02 -16.36 -10.93
N GLN A 135 -22.74 -17.50 -10.33
CA GLN A 135 -23.11 -18.81 -10.89
C GLN A 135 -24.61 -19.07 -10.81
N GLY A 136 -25.33 -18.41 -9.92
CA GLY A 136 -26.77 -18.50 -9.80
C GLY A 136 -27.56 -17.77 -10.91
N PHE A 137 -26.87 -17.02 -11.72
CA PHE A 137 -27.44 -16.34 -12.87
C PHE A 137 -27.11 -17.08 -14.16
#